data_526680f5241e8441cd447177d9402dd1
#
_entry.id   526680f5241e8441cd447177d9402dd1
#
_cell.length_a   1.000
_cell.length_b   1.000
_cell.length_c   1.000
_cell.angle_alpha   90.00
_cell.angle_beta   90.00
_cell.angle_gamma   90.00
#
_symmetry.space_group_name_H-M   'P 1'
#
loop_
_entity.id
_entity.type
_entity.pdbx_description
1 polymer ?
#
loop_
_entity_poly.entity_id
_entity_poly.type
_entity_poly.pdbx_seq_one_letter_code
_entity_poly.pdbx_strand_id
1 'polypeptide(L)'
;MKQQFYDAIVDGPIIAAVKDETGVEVCIQNDIRVVFILYGELITIPDIVQRLKDAGKFVIVHLDLIGGLAVREEAVRFIRYGTVADGIISTKPEMIRYAKELDLCTVFRIFAIDSKAIAGLEHHGMEFADLIEVLPGIMPKIIKHIAGQAAVPVIAGGLISEKEDVMRALDAGAIAISTTNQAVWKM
;
A
#
# COMPACT_ATOMS: atom_id res chain seq x y z
N MET A 1 -0.92 -12.01 -7.16
CA MET A 1 -0.94 -11.70 -5.70
C MET A 1 -0.80 -12.98 -4.91
N LYS A 2 0.02 -13.00 -3.85
CA LYS A 2 0.13 -14.17 -2.97
C LYS A 2 -1.17 -14.32 -2.17
N GLN A 3 -1.76 -15.52 -2.14
CA GLN A 3 -3.05 -15.77 -1.50
C GLN A 3 -3.07 -15.33 -0.03
N GLN A 4 -2.03 -15.65 0.72
CA GLN A 4 -1.91 -15.27 2.13
C GLN A 4 -1.97 -13.75 2.37
N PHE A 5 -1.42 -12.94 1.45
CA PHE A 5 -1.48 -11.48 1.51
C PHE A 5 -2.91 -10.97 1.27
N TYR A 6 -3.60 -11.56 0.30
CA TYR A 6 -5.01 -11.24 0.03
C TYR A 6 -5.89 -11.58 1.23
N ASP A 7 -5.73 -12.77 1.79
CA ASP A 7 -6.50 -13.23 2.95
C ASP A 7 -6.26 -12.32 4.16
N ALA A 8 -5.00 -11.89 4.38
CA ALA A 8 -4.67 -10.95 5.45
C ALA A 8 -5.36 -9.58 5.30
N ILE A 9 -5.56 -9.10 4.07
CA ILE A 9 -6.26 -7.85 3.77
C ILE A 9 -7.77 -8.02 3.98
N VAL A 10 -8.35 -9.13 3.55
CA VAL A 10 -9.80 -9.39 3.66
C VAL A 10 -10.21 -9.63 5.12
N ASP A 11 -9.40 -10.38 5.87
CA ASP A 11 -9.65 -10.66 7.29
C ASP A 11 -9.49 -9.43 8.19
N GLY A 12 -8.61 -8.48 7.80
CA GLY A 12 -8.37 -7.23 8.50
C GLY A 12 -8.27 -6.06 7.54
N PRO A 13 -9.41 -5.42 7.18
CA PRO A 13 -9.45 -4.44 6.09
C PRO A 13 -8.83 -3.07 6.44
N ILE A 14 -8.13 -2.99 7.55
CA ILE A 14 -7.38 -1.80 7.95
C ILE A 14 -5.89 -2.05 7.79
N ILE A 15 -5.25 -1.30 6.91
CA ILE A 15 -3.82 -1.33 6.66
C ILE A 15 -3.17 -0.14 7.39
N ALA A 16 -2.20 -0.40 8.24
CA ALA A 16 -1.45 0.66 8.89
C ALA A 16 -0.43 1.27 7.92
N ALA A 17 -0.54 2.55 7.63
CA ALA A 17 0.46 3.30 6.91
C ALA A 17 1.38 4.02 7.91
N VAL A 18 2.59 3.51 8.12
CA VAL A 18 3.53 4.06 9.09
C VAL A 18 4.42 5.12 8.46
N LYS A 19 4.55 6.26 9.14
CA LYS A 19 5.33 7.43 8.68
C LYS A 19 6.47 7.80 9.61
N ASP A 20 6.62 7.08 10.72
CA ASP A 20 7.63 7.31 11.75
C ASP A 20 7.81 6.06 12.61
N GLU A 21 8.82 6.09 13.48
CA GLU A 21 9.17 5.02 14.39
C GLU A 21 8.05 4.70 15.40
N THR A 22 7.33 5.71 15.86
CA THR A 22 6.19 5.52 16.78
C THR A 22 5.11 4.64 16.14
N GLY A 23 4.84 4.85 14.85
CA GLY A 23 3.90 4.01 14.09
C GLY A 23 4.35 2.56 14.02
N VAL A 24 5.64 2.30 13.85
CA VAL A 24 6.20 0.93 13.83
C VAL A 24 5.99 0.24 15.17
N GLU A 25 6.34 0.90 16.28
CA GLU A 25 6.15 0.35 17.63
C GLU A 25 4.68 0.02 17.92
N VAL A 26 3.76 0.91 17.55
CA VAL A 26 2.32 0.65 17.70
C VAL A 26 1.88 -0.55 16.85
N CYS A 27 2.36 -0.68 15.61
CA CYS A 27 2.02 -1.82 14.75
C CYS A 27 2.54 -3.16 15.30
N ILE A 28 3.73 -3.18 15.89
CA ILE A 28 4.29 -4.38 16.51
C ILE A 28 3.41 -4.89 17.64
N GLN A 29 2.80 -3.97 18.42
CA GLN A 29 2.03 -4.28 19.62
C GLN A 29 0.53 -4.55 19.38
N ASN A 30 0.05 -4.47 18.16
CA ASN A 30 -1.37 -4.66 17.84
C ASN A 30 -1.61 -5.75 16.79
N ASP A 31 -2.89 -6.06 16.53
CA ASP A 31 -3.33 -7.15 15.65
C ASP A 31 -3.37 -6.77 14.16
N ILE A 32 -2.92 -5.55 13.78
CA ILE A 32 -2.82 -5.18 12.36
C ILE A 32 -1.93 -6.18 11.63
N ARG A 33 -2.42 -6.70 10.52
CA ARG A 33 -1.74 -7.75 9.74
C ARG A 33 -0.89 -7.20 8.61
N VAL A 34 -1.29 -6.07 8.02
CA VAL A 34 -0.63 -5.48 6.85
C VAL A 34 -0.14 -4.06 7.17
N VAL A 35 1.11 -3.79 6.88
CA VAL A 35 1.77 -2.51 7.14
C VAL A 35 2.39 -1.96 5.86
N PHE A 36 2.05 -0.70 5.55
CA PHE A 36 2.68 0.09 4.50
C PHE A 36 3.71 1.03 5.12
N ILE A 37 4.98 0.92 4.73
CA ILE A 37 6.05 1.79 5.23
C ILE A 37 6.20 3.00 4.29
N LEU A 38 5.94 4.20 4.81
CA LEU A 38 5.96 5.47 4.07
C LEU A 38 7.17 6.35 4.41
N TYR A 39 8.17 5.83 5.14
CA TYR A 39 9.34 6.57 5.61
C TYR A 39 10.56 5.66 5.73
N GLY A 40 11.68 6.26 6.04
CA GLY A 40 12.94 5.55 6.23
C GLY A 40 13.97 5.95 5.19
N GLU A 41 15.15 5.43 5.35
CA GLU A 41 16.28 5.67 4.48
C GLU A 41 16.90 4.34 4.04
N LEU A 42 17.71 4.38 2.99
CA LEU A 42 18.41 3.21 2.46
C LEU A 42 19.08 2.37 3.56
N ILE A 43 19.68 3.03 4.57
CA ILE A 43 20.42 2.36 5.64
C ILE A 43 19.53 1.84 6.77
N THR A 44 18.32 2.38 6.96
CA THR A 44 17.42 2.03 8.07
C THR A 44 16.30 1.10 7.65
N ILE A 45 15.92 1.11 6.36
CA ILE A 45 14.75 0.34 5.89
C ILE A 45 14.88 -1.18 6.12
N PRO A 46 16.06 -1.82 6.00
CA PRO A 46 16.17 -3.25 6.28
C PRO A 46 15.80 -3.61 7.73
N ASP A 47 16.23 -2.80 8.70
CA ASP A 47 15.92 -3.02 10.13
C ASP A 47 14.43 -2.82 10.41
N ILE A 48 13.83 -1.73 9.91
CA ILE A 48 12.41 -1.44 10.07
C ILE A 48 11.57 -2.60 9.52
N VAL A 49 11.89 -3.08 8.33
CA VAL A 49 11.21 -4.23 7.70
C VAL A 49 11.38 -5.48 8.56
N GLN A 50 12.59 -5.79 9.01
CA GLN A 50 12.86 -6.99 9.80
C GLN A 50 12.04 -7.01 11.08
N ARG A 51 12.01 -5.92 11.85
CA ARG A 51 11.24 -5.81 13.10
C ARG A 51 9.73 -6.06 12.89
N LEU A 52 9.15 -5.51 11.83
CA LEU A 52 7.75 -5.76 11.49
C LEU A 52 7.52 -7.21 11.05
N LYS A 53 8.45 -7.79 10.29
CA LYS A 53 8.39 -9.21 9.88
C LYS A 53 8.50 -10.15 11.07
N ASP A 54 9.38 -9.86 12.04
CA ASP A 54 9.53 -10.63 13.28
C ASP A 54 8.24 -10.59 14.13
N ALA A 55 7.48 -9.50 14.03
CA ALA A 55 6.14 -9.36 14.62
C ALA A 55 5.02 -10.02 13.77
N GLY A 56 5.36 -10.77 12.72
CA GLY A 56 4.42 -11.52 11.89
C GLY A 56 3.60 -10.67 10.91
N LYS A 57 4.02 -9.43 10.63
CA LYS A 57 3.30 -8.54 9.73
C LYS A 57 3.62 -8.82 8.25
N PHE A 58 2.66 -8.57 7.35
CA PHE A 58 2.93 -8.36 5.93
C PHE A 58 3.43 -6.93 5.72
N VAL A 59 4.58 -6.79 5.09
CA VAL A 59 5.28 -5.50 4.98
C VAL A 59 5.46 -5.09 3.53
N ILE A 60 4.86 -3.96 3.18
CA ILE A 60 4.95 -3.35 1.85
C ILE A 60 5.65 -2.00 1.96
N VAL A 61 6.73 -1.81 1.22
CA VAL A 61 7.56 -0.59 1.27
C VAL A 61 7.16 0.38 0.16
N HIS A 62 6.90 1.63 0.52
CA HIS A 62 6.66 2.68 -0.49
C HIS A 62 7.99 3.14 -1.09
N LEU A 63 8.33 2.59 -2.25
CA LEU A 63 9.63 2.76 -2.90
C LEU A 63 9.98 4.24 -3.12
N ASP A 64 8.99 5.04 -3.54
CA ASP A 64 9.18 6.45 -3.91
C ASP A 64 9.46 7.37 -2.71
N LEU A 65 9.27 6.88 -1.45
CA LEU A 65 9.41 7.66 -0.22
C LEU A 65 10.63 7.29 0.62
N ILE A 66 11.43 6.32 0.19
CA ILE A 66 12.64 5.92 0.93
C ILE A 66 13.80 6.85 0.57
N GLY A 67 14.29 7.56 1.58
CA GLY A 67 15.44 8.47 1.42
C GLY A 67 16.68 7.71 0.96
N GLY A 68 17.40 8.30 -0.01
CA GLY A 68 18.61 7.70 -0.58
C GLY A 68 18.36 6.64 -1.66
N LEU A 69 17.11 6.22 -1.90
CA LEU A 69 16.76 5.38 -3.05
C LEU A 69 16.34 6.26 -4.24
N ALA A 70 17.04 6.14 -5.36
CA ALA A 70 16.51 6.65 -6.63
C ALA A 70 15.43 5.69 -7.14
N VAL A 71 14.29 6.22 -7.64
CA VAL A 71 13.19 5.39 -8.16
C VAL A 71 13.60 4.78 -9.51
N ARG A 72 14.30 3.66 -9.43
CA ARG A 72 14.85 2.87 -10.54
C ARG A 72 14.78 1.38 -10.22
N GLU A 73 15.05 0.53 -11.20
CA GLU A 73 15.04 -0.94 -11.05
C GLU A 73 15.99 -1.42 -9.93
N GLU A 74 17.14 -0.76 -9.74
CA GLU A 74 18.08 -1.09 -8.67
C GLU A 74 17.47 -0.93 -7.27
N ALA A 75 16.56 0.04 -7.08
CA ALA A 75 15.86 0.22 -5.82
C ALA A 75 14.89 -0.95 -5.56
N VAL A 76 14.19 -1.44 -6.58
CA VAL A 76 13.34 -2.62 -6.46
C VAL A 76 14.18 -3.86 -6.12
N ARG A 77 15.34 -4.03 -6.79
CA ARG A 77 16.28 -5.11 -6.48
C ARG A 77 16.81 -5.03 -5.07
N PHE A 78 17.11 -3.81 -4.59
CA PHE A 78 17.53 -3.61 -3.21
C PHE A 78 16.43 -4.04 -2.22
N ILE A 79 15.17 -3.64 -2.42
CA ILE A 79 14.08 -4.09 -1.57
C ILE A 79 13.95 -5.62 -1.62
N ARG A 80 14.04 -6.23 -2.79
CA ARG A 80 13.89 -7.70 -2.97
C ARG A 80 14.98 -8.52 -2.30
N TYR A 81 16.23 -8.07 -2.40
CA TYR A 81 17.40 -8.85 -1.97
C TYR A 81 18.08 -8.32 -0.71
N GLY A 82 17.90 -7.05 -0.40
CA GLY A 82 18.48 -6.38 0.78
C GLY A 82 17.53 -6.27 1.96
N THR A 83 16.25 -6.67 1.78
CA THR A 83 15.25 -6.71 2.85
C THR A 83 14.42 -7.99 2.80
N VAL A 84 13.58 -8.20 3.81
CA VAL A 84 12.60 -9.29 3.86
C VAL A 84 11.16 -8.78 3.62
N ALA A 85 11.01 -7.66 2.94
CA ALA A 85 9.71 -7.09 2.58
C ALA A 85 8.92 -8.03 1.65
N ASP A 86 7.61 -8.05 1.81
CA ASP A 86 6.71 -8.85 0.97
C ASP A 86 6.43 -8.18 -0.37
N GLY A 87 6.57 -6.85 -0.46
CA GLY A 87 6.27 -6.12 -1.68
C GLY A 87 6.60 -4.64 -1.62
N ILE A 88 6.17 -3.92 -2.66
CA ILE A 88 6.35 -2.48 -2.79
C ILE A 88 5.06 -1.74 -3.16
N ILE A 89 5.02 -0.46 -2.80
CA ILE A 89 4.11 0.54 -3.37
C ILE A 89 4.93 1.48 -4.23
N SER A 90 4.43 1.85 -5.38
CA SER A 90 4.99 2.92 -6.19
C SER A 90 3.91 3.63 -7.00
N THR A 91 4.17 4.89 -7.33
CA THR A 91 3.38 5.68 -8.28
C THR A 91 3.88 5.51 -9.73
N LYS A 92 4.94 4.72 -9.92
CA LYS A 92 5.61 4.51 -11.22
C LYS A 92 5.28 3.12 -11.78
N PRO A 93 4.54 3.03 -12.90
CA PRO A 93 4.14 1.75 -13.52
C PRO A 93 5.34 0.82 -13.81
N GLU A 94 6.47 1.40 -14.21
CA GLU A 94 7.68 0.64 -14.52
C GLU A 94 8.22 -0.10 -13.29
N MET A 95 8.15 0.54 -12.11
CA MET A 95 8.58 -0.08 -10.85
C MET A 95 7.65 -1.22 -10.43
N ILE A 96 6.35 -1.05 -10.63
CA ILE A 96 5.32 -2.08 -10.37
C ILE A 96 5.57 -3.29 -11.27
N ARG A 97 5.78 -3.09 -12.58
CA ARG A 97 6.10 -4.17 -13.52
C ARG A 97 7.35 -4.92 -13.09
N TYR A 98 8.44 -4.20 -12.84
CA TYR A 98 9.70 -4.81 -12.47
C TYR A 98 9.64 -5.56 -11.13
N ALA A 99 8.92 -5.03 -10.15
CA ALA A 99 8.69 -5.72 -8.87
C ALA A 99 7.90 -7.03 -9.06
N LYS A 100 6.93 -7.03 -9.96
CA LYS A 100 6.18 -8.24 -10.32
C LYS A 100 7.08 -9.32 -10.91
N GLU A 101 8.02 -8.95 -11.78
CA GLU A 101 9.01 -9.86 -12.35
C GLU A 101 9.95 -10.47 -11.28
N LEU A 102 10.16 -9.76 -10.18
CA LEU A 102 10.94 -10.23 -9.03
C LEU A 102 10.11 -10.95 -7.94
N ASP A 103 8.87 -11.31 -8.23
CA ASP A 103 7.95 -12.01 -7.31
C ASP A 103 7.68 -11.24 -6.00
N LEU A 104 7.66 -9.90 -6.07
CA LEU A 104 7.17 -9.03 -5.00
C LEU A 104 5.65 -8.79 -5.16
N CYS A 105 4.94 -8.63 -4.04
CA CYS A 105 3.60 -8.08 -4.06
C CYS A 105 3.64 -6.62 -4.51
N THR A 106 2.69 -6.22 -5.34
CA THR A 106 2.72 -4.91 -5.97
C THR A 106 1.45 -4.11 -5.68
N VAL A 107 1.63 -2.89 -5.17
CA VAL A 107 0.55 -1.93 -4.94
C VAL A 107 0.82 -0.70 -5.80
N PHE A 108 -0.02 -0.46 -6.79
CA PHE A 108 0.07 0.71 -7.63
C PHE A 108 -0.72 1.86 -7.01
N ARG A 109 -0.01 2.91 -6.54
CA ARG A 109 -0.64 4.09 -5.93
C ARG A 109 -0.97 5.12 -6.98
N ILE A 110 -2.21 5.59 -6.93
CA ILE A 110 -2.74 6.59 -7.83
C ILE A 110 -3.36 7.77 -7.08
N PHE A 111 -3.22 8.96 -7.65
CA PHE A 111 -3.86 10.17 -7.15
C PHE A 111 -5.02 10.54 -8.07
N ALA A 112 -6.25 10.43 -7.58
CA ALA A 112 -7.46 10.78 -8.32
C ALA A 112 -7.71 12.31 -8.27
N ILE A 113 -6.80 13.11 -8.87
CA ILE A 113 -6.78 14.56 -8.80
C ILE A 113 -7.79 15.16 -9.77
N ASP A 114 -7.90 14.59 -10.96
CA ASP A 114 -8.79 15.05 -12.03
C ASP A 114 -9.24 13.89 -12.95
N SER A 115 -10.12 14.19 -13.89
CA SER A 115 -10.65 13.21 -14.84
C SER A 115 -9.58 12.63 -15.77
N LYS A 116 -8.49 13.36 -16.04
CA LYS A 116 -7.38 12.88 -16.86
C LYS A 116 -6.54 11.85 -16.10
N ALA A 117 -6.31 12.08 -14.81
CA ALA A 117 -5.64 11.11 -13.95
C ALA A 117 -6.43 9.79 -13.88
N ILE A 118 -7.76 9.87 -13.77
CA ILE A 118 -8.63 8.69 -13.73
C ILE A 118 -8.66 7.98 -15.09
N ALA A 119 -8.83 8.69 -16.20
CA ALA A 119 -8.79 8.09 -17.55
C ALA A 119 -7.44 7.47 -17.91
N GLY A 120 -6.33 8.03 -17.40
CA GLY A 120 -4.99 7.49 -17.59
C GLY A 120 -4.77 6.12 -16.92
N LEU A 121 -5.59 5.78 -15.92
CA LEU A 121 -5.54 4.48 -15.24
C LEU A 121 -5.93 3.30 -16.15
N GLU A 122 -6.82 3.55 -17.11
CA GLU A 122 -7.29 2.52 -18.05
C GLU A 122 -6.19 2.04 -19.00
N HIS A 123 -5.08 2.78 -19.11
CA HIS A 123 -4.09 2.55 -20.17
C HIS A 123 -2.69 2.15 -19.67
N HIS A 124 -2.31 2.37 -18.41
CA HIS A 124 -0.92 2.15 -17.97
C HIS A 124 -0.80 1.62 -16.53
N GLY A 125 -0.18 0.46 -16.36
CA GLY A 125 0.38 -0.03 -15.09
C GLY A 125 -0.54 -0.88 -14.23
N MET A 126 -1.86 -0.87 -14.45
CA MET A 126 -2.80 -1.69 -13.66
C MET A 126 -2.63 -3.20 -13.92
N GLU A 127 -2.19 -3.58 -15.12
CA GLU A 127 -2.03 -4.99 -15.54
C GLU A 127 -0.95 -5.74 -14.73
N PHE A 128 0.01 -5.02 -14.16
CA PHE A 128 1.10 -5.60 -13.37
C PHE A 128 0.88 -5.48 -11.86
N ALA A 129 -0.10 -4.70 -11.43
CA ALA A 129 -0.41 -4.52 -10.01
C ALA A 129 -1.21 -5.71 -9.45
N ASP A 130 -0.92 -6.09 -8.20
CA ASP A 130 -1.78 -6.98 -7.43
C ASP A 130 -2.95 -6.22 -6.80
N LEU A 131 -2.72 -4.96 -6.45
CA LEU A 131 -3.68 -4.04 -5.84
C LEU A 131 -3.48 -2.63 -6.38
N ILE A 132 -4.55 -1.85 -6.42
CA ILE A 132 -4.52 -0.42 -6.68
C ILE A 132 -4.87 0.32 -5.39
N GLU A 133 -4.07 1.31 -5.03
CA GLU A 133 -4.38 2.21 -3.93
C GLU A 133 -4.78 3.59 -4.47
N VAL A 134 -6.00 4.00 -4.18
CA VAL A 134 -6.59 5.26 -4.64
C VAL A 134 -6.51 6.33 -3.55
N LEU A 135 -5.92 7.48 -3.84
CA LEU A 135 -5.87 8.65 -2.97
C LEU A 135 -6.57 9.87 -3.63
N PRO A 136 -7.31 10.66 -2.85
CA PRO A 136 -7.69 10.47 -1.45
C PRO A 136 -8.84 9.46 -1.27
N GLY A 137 -8.78 8.68 -0.17
CA GLY A 137 -9.72 7.61 0.14
C GLY A 137 -11.10 8.04 0.64
N ILE A 138 -11.34 9.34 0.78
CA ILE A 138 -12.61 9.93 1.24
C ILE A 138 -13.55 10.31 0.09
N MET A 139 -13.33 9.77 -1.11
CA MET A 139 -14.16 10.03 -2.30
C MET A 139 -14.90 8.77 -2.75
N PRO A 140 -16.00 8.35 -2.08
CA PRO A 140 -16.68 7.07 -2.36
C PRO A 140 -17.14 6.96 -3.82
N LYS A 141 -17.59 8.06 -4.43
CA LYS A 141 -18.01 8.07 -5.82
C LYS A 141 -16.88 7.70 -6.80
N ILE A 142 -15.67 8.18 -6.54
CA ILE A 142 -14.48 7.90 -7.36
C ILE A 142 -13.99 6.46 -7.09
N ILE A 143 -13.95 6.06 -5.82
CA ILE A 143 -13.60 4.69 -5.43
C ILE A 143 -14.53 3.70 -6.14
N LYS A 144 -15.85 3.92 -6.11
CA LYS A 144 -16.84 3.07 -6.77
C LYS A 144 -16.62 2.98 -8.28
N HIS A 145 -16.29 4.12 -8.90
CA HIS A 145 -16.00 4.16 -10.34
C HIS A 145 -14.76 3.32 -10.68
N ILE A 146 -13.66 3.53 -9.96
CA ILE A 146 -12.40 2.81 -10.18
C ILE A 146 -12.56 1.32 -9.85
N ALA A 147 -13.17 0.97 -8.72
CA ALA A 147 -13.40 -0.43 -8.32
C ALA A 147 -14.28 -1.20 -9.31
N GLY A 148 -15.21 -0.50 -9.97
CA GLY A 148 -16.06 -1.11 -11.01
C GLY A 148 -15.36 -1.38 -12.35
N GLN A 149 -14.22 -0.76 -12.59
CA GLN A 149 -13.46 -0.88 -13.85
C GLN A 149 -12.13 -1.63 -13.67
N ALA A 150 -11.54 -1.60 -12.47
CA ALA A 150 -10.26 -2.22 -12.19
C ALA A 150 -10.36 -3.75 -12.28
N ALA A 151 -9.38 -4.37 -12.96
CA ALA A 151 -9.24 -5.83 -13.01
C ALA A 151 -8.66 -6.43 -11.72
N VAL A 152 -8.17 -5.58 -10.81
CA VAL A 152 -7.55 -5.95 -9.53
C VAL A 152 -8.23 -5.21 -8.38
N PRO A 153 -8.18 -5.74 -7.15
CA PRO A 153 -8.83 -5.11 -6.01
C PRO A 153 -8.30 -3.71 -5.71
N VAL A 154 -9.17 -2.87 -5.14
CA VAL A 154 -8.88 -1.46 -4.82
C VAL A 154 -8.78 -1.27 -3.31
N ILE A 155 -7.77 -0.53 -2.88
CA ILE A 155 -7.60 0.00 -1.52
C ILE A 155 -7.88 1.51 -1.56
N ALA A 156 -8.56 2.03 -0.56
CA ALA A 156 -8.74 3.47 -0.37
C ALA A 156 -7.70 4.01 0.63
N GLY A 157 -6.91 5.02 0.24
CA GLY A 157 -5.86 5.60 1.07
C GLY A 157 -5.92 7.11 1.15
N GLY A 158 -5.33 7.67 2.21
CA GLY A 158 -5.22 9.11 2.43
C GLY A 158 -6.50 9.79 2.91
N LEU A 159 -6.32 10.70 3.86
CA LEU A 159 -7.35 11.51 4.52
C LEU A 159 -8.42 10.74 5.32
N ILE A 160 -8.32 9.43 5.45
CA ILE A 160 -9.22 8.59 6.25
C ILE A 160 -8.89 8.80 7.73
N SER A 161 -9.82 9.34 8.49
CA SER A 161 -9.60 9.77 9.86
C SER A 161 -10.59 9.21 10.88
N GLU A 162 -11.74 8.73 10.45
CA GLU A 162 -12.81 8.25 11.31
C GLU A 162 -13.52 7.01 10.75
N LYS A 163 -14.32 6.36 11.58
CA LYS A 163 -15.04 5.13 11.22
C LYS A 163 -15.97 5.30 10.02
N GLU A 164 -16.58 6.47 9.91
CA GLU A 164 -17.49 6.78 8.80
C GLU A 164 -16.74 6.80 7.45
N ASP A 165 -15.53 7.33 7.41
CA ASP A 165 -14.66 7.31 6.22
C ASP A 165 -14.36 5.87 5.81
N VAL A 166 -14.00 5.01 6.78
CA VAL A 166 -13.72 3.60 6.57
C VAL A 166 -14.93 2.90 5.95
N MET A 167 -16.11 3.04 6.57
CA MET A 167 -17.34 2.40 6.10
C MET A 167 -17.71 2.87 4.70
N ARG A 168 -17.64 4.17 4.43
CA ARG A 168 -17.95 4.74 3.10
C ARG A 168 -17.00 4.23 2.01
N ALA A 169 -15.71 4.06 2.33
CA ALA A 169 -14.73 3.52 1.38
C ALA A 169 -15.00 2.05 1.06
N LEU A 170 -15.27 1.22 2.07
CA LEU A 170 -15.59 -0.19 1.91
C LEU A 170 -16.94 -0.38 1.16
N ASP A 171 -17.98 0.36 1.50
CA ASP A 171 -19.27 0.34 0.81
C ASP A 171 -19.16 0.78 -0.66
N ALA A 172 -18.17 1.59 -0.97
CA ALA A 172 -17.87 2.01 -2.34
C ALA A 172 -17.12 0.94 -3.16
N GLY A 173 -16.73 -0.18 -2.56
CA GLY A 173 -16.09 -1.30 -3.23
C GLY A 173 -14.58 -1.40 -3.02
N ALA A 174 -13.98 -0.60 -2.13
CA ALA A 174 -12.63 -0.87 -1.67
C ALA A 174 -12.62 -2.15 -0.81
N ILE A 175 -11.62 -3.01 -0.97
CA ILE A 175 -11.48 -4.22 -0.13
C ILE A 175 -10.81 -3.92 1.21
N ALA A 176 -10.09 -2.80 1.30
CA ALA A 176 -9.42 -2.33 2.50
C ALA A 176 -9.18 -0.82 2.43
N ILE A 177 -8.80 -0.25 3.57
CA ILE A 177 -8.31 1.12 3.66
C ILE A 177 -6.87 1.16 4.16
N SER A 178 -6.11 2.19 3.77
CA SER A 178 -4.80 2.50 4.36
C SER A 178 -4.85 3.88 5.01
N THR A 179 -4.33 3.99 6.22
CA THR A 179 -4.32 5.27 6.94
C THR A 179 -3.12 5.39 7.88
N THR A 180 -2.65 6.62 8.08
CA THR A 180 -1.65 6.97 9.10
C THR A 180 -2.27 7.28 10.46
N ASN A 181 -3.59 7.31 10.55
CA ASN A 181 -4.30 7.62 11.80
C ASN A 181 -4.39 6.39 12.69
N GLN A 182 -3.60 6.40 13.78
CA GLN A 182 -3.54 5.30 14.74
C GLN A 182 -4.85 5.04 15.49
N ALA A 183 -5.77 6.02 15.58
CA ALA A 183 -7.09 5.80 16.16
C ALA A 183 -7.95 4.86 15.29
N VAL A 184 -7.79 4.94 13.96
CA VAL A 184 -8.46 4.04 13.01
C VAL A 184 -7.90 2.62 13.08
N TRP A 185 -6.60 2.46 13.40
CA TRP A 185 -5.98 1.13 13.52
C TRP A 185 -6.57 0.25 14.63
N LYS A 186 -7.29 0.85 15.58
CA LYS A 186 -7.87 0.18 16.74
C LYS A 186 -9.38 -0.12 16.58
N MET A 187 -9.93 0.15 15.41
CA MET A 187 -11.33 -0.11 15.08
C MET A 187 -11.50 -1.53 14.54
#